data_a452f9e835713c7cc234e87f36ab478d
#
_entry.id   a452f9e835713c7cc234e87f36ab478d
#
_cell.length_a   1.000
_cell.length_b   1.000
_cell.length_c   1.000
_cell.angle_alpha   90.00
_cell.angle_beta   90.00
_cell.angle_gamma   90.00
#
_symmetry.space_group_name_H-M   'P 1'
#
loop_
_entity.id
_entity.type
_entity.pdbx_description
1 polymer ?
#
loop_
_entity_poly.entity_id
_entity_poly.type
_entity_poly.pdbx_seq_one_letter_code
_entity_poly.pdbx_strand_id
1 'polypeptide(L)'
;MKKSQIAIIDFGSQYTHLITRRIRQLGVLAAIYPPNVKVKTLVGTKGLILSGGPQSVHDKTAISYNKKLFDLSVPILGLCYGHQLITAHFGGQVKPGKVKEYGFAQLTVNPDFSSRRSRNEKSRILDSATGGHRDNLTAKNLLFRGVVNKSQVWMSHGDSVKKLPQGFMSIGRTVDCEVAAMANEEKNIYGLQFHPEVAHSEEGQTILKNFVFDICHCHSDWSIEKYWQEIVKDIKKKVGNKKVFLLVSGGVDSTVCFALLEKVLGKDRVFGLHIDNGFMRLNESKKVKKDLAQAGFDDLVVVNSEEAFLEALKGVTDPETKRRIIGRVFLNIKDDFMRLEKMDHKHWLLGQGTIYPDTIETGGTKHADTIKTHHNRVEEILKIMKMGGLIEPLADLYKDEVREIGKKLKLPIGLIDRHPFPGPGLAIRALCSSGNDKVDKKNQVDKKIKKIVGAKIKATSLPLKSVGVQGDNRTYRHPVLISGQVSWNKLHDLSVRLTNELSEINRAVYLAEPEKINFSQIKVKKADLNKDRLDLLRQVDDLATREIKKSKIYQDIWQFPVVLAPLSLRGGETVILRPIQSKEAMTVNFYQMPFGILKNLSRKILKISGIDMVLYDVTNKPPGTIEWE
;
A
#
# COMPACT_ATOMS: atom_id res chain seq x y z
N MET A 1 -2.54 7.40 25.11
CA MET A 1 -2.99 6.28 24.23
C MET A 1 -3.56 5.16 25.08
N LYS A 2 -4.73 4.65 24.72
CA LYS A 2 -5.24 3.38 25.28
C LYS A 2 -4.24 2.28 25.00
N LYS A 3 -4.05 1.38 25.97
CA LYS A 3 -3.24 0.18 25.75
C LYS A 3 -3.97 -0.74 24.76
N SER A 4 -3.28 -1.20 23.72
CA SER A 4 -3.84 -2.15 22.75
C SER A 4 -4.15 -3.49 23.42
N GLN A 5 -5.32 -4.09 23.10
CA GLN A 5 -5.62 -5.44 23.56
C GLN A 5 -4.80 -6.50 22.80
N ILE A 6 -4.50 -6.25 21.53
CA ILE A 6 -3.60 -7.12 20.74
C ILE A 6 -2.34 -6.34 20.39
N ALA A 7 -1.19 -6.90 20.74
CA ALA A 7 0.11 -6.37 20.32
C ALA A 7 0.65 -7.20 19.16
N ILE A 8 1.05 -6.53 18.08
CA ILE A 8 1.64 -7.16 16.90
C ILE A 8 3.14 -6.86 16.93
N ILE A 9 3.95 -7.89 17.00
CA ILE A 9 5.41 -7.77 17.00
C ILE A 9 5.90 -7.87 15.55
N ASP A 10 6.53 -6.80 15.09
CA ASP A 10 6.93 -6.65 13.68
C ASP A 10 8.31 -7.23 13.40
N PHE A 11 8.37 -8.32 12.65
CA PHE A 11 9.61 -8.93 12.16
C PHE A 11 9.94 -8.53 10.71
N GLY A 12 9.42 -7.40 10.24
CA GLY A 12 9.69 -6.86 8.91
C GLY A 12 8.78 -7.41 7.80
N SER A 13 7.62 -7.95 8.17
CA SER A 13 6.64 -8.39 7.18
C SER A 13 5.99 -7.20 6.48
N GLN A 14 5.89 -7.29 5.17
CA GLN A 14 5.06 -6.37 4.40
C GLN A 14 3.56 -6.42 4.79
N TYR A 15 3.12 -7.47 5.50
CA TYR A 15 1.72 -7.65 5.92
C TYR A 15 1.45 -7.25 7.37
N THR A 16 2.44 -6.75 8.12
CA THR A 16 2.25 -6.37 9.55
C THR A 16 1.11 -5.36 9.73
N HIS A 17 1.05 -4.35 8.87
CA HIS A 17 -0.04 -3.37 8.89
C HIS A 17 -1.40 -4.00 8.58
N LEU A 18 -1.42 -4.99 7.70
CA LEU A 18 -2.64 -5.66 7.32
C LEU A 18 -3.21 -6.48 8.49
N ILE A 19 -2.35 -7.17 9.24
CA ILE A 19 -2.74 -7.87 10.48
C ILE A 19 -3.44 -6.89 11.42
N THR A 20 -2.79 -5.74 11.70
CA THR A 20 -3.34 -4.71 12.59
C THR A 20 -4.71 -4.21 12.12
N ARG A 21 -4.82 -3.92 10.84
CA ARG A 21 -6.06 -3.45 10.22
C ARG A 21 -7.18 -4.49 10.33
N ARG A 22 -6.88 -5.79 10.07
CA ARG A 22 -7.89 -6.86 10.24
C ARG A 22 -8.40 -6.97 11.66
N ILE A 23 -7.51 -6.85 12.66
CA ILE A 23 -7.93 -6.87 14.07
C ILE A 23 -8.80 -5.65 14.40
N ARG A 24 -8.44 -4.45 13.93
CA ARG A 24 -9.25 -3.24 14.13
C ARG A 24 -10.61 -3.31 13.43
N GLN A 25 -10.69 -3.95 12.27
CA GLN A 25 -11.96 -4.21 11.58
C GLN A 25 -12.90 -5.12 12.39
N LEU A 26 -12.35 -5.97 13.28
CA LEU A 26 -13.14 -6.73 14.27
C LEU A 26 -13.59 -5.87 15.47
N GLY A 27 -13.24 -4.59 15.50
CA GLY A 27 -13.59 -3.69 16.59
C GLY A 27 -12.65 -3.77 17.80
N VAL A 28 -11.44 -4.31 17.66
CA VAL A 28 -10.47 -4.49 18.74
C VAL A 28 -9.25 -3.62 18.49
N LEU A 29 -8.82 -2.84 19.50
CA LEU A 29 -7.64 -2.00 19.39
C LEU A 29 -6.38 -2.85 19.32
N ALA A 30 -5.64 -2.73 18.21
CA ALA A 30 -4.36 -3.38 17.96
C ALA A 30 -3.28 -2.35 17.62
N ALA A 31 -2.03 -2.60 18.04
CA ALA A 31 -0.90 -1.75 17.75
C ALA A 31 0.36 -2.57 17.43
N ILE A 32 1.24 -1.99 16.63
CA ILE A 32 2.52 -2.59 16.18
C ILE A 32 3.64 -2.17 17.13
N TYR A 33 4.49 -3.13 17.45
CA TYR A 33 5.66 -2.95 18.32
C TYR A 33 6.90 -3.58 17.69
N PRO A 34 8.10 -3.00 17.93
CA PRO A 34 9.34 -3.59 17.44
C PRO A 34 9.68 -4.91 18.18
N PRO A 35 10.49 -5.80 17.59
CA PRO A 35 10.82 -7.11 18.17
C PRO A 35 11.51 -7.03 19.53
N ASN A 36 12.25 -5.98 19.81
CA ASN A 36 12.96 -5.72 21.07
C ASN A 36 12.13 -4.93 22.10
N VAL A 37 10.81 -4.83 21.92
CA VAL A 37 9.92 -4.11 22.83
C VAL A 37 10.08 -4.60 24.28
N LYS A 38 10.10 -3.68 25.23
CA LYS A 38 10.16 -4.01 26.65
C LYS A 38 8.80 -4.55 27.11
N VAL A 39 8.80 -5.70 27.82
CA VAL A 39 7.58 -6.36 28.31
C VAL A 39 6.67 -5.41 29.10
N LYS A 40 7.25 -4.50 29.90
CA LYS A 40 6.49 -3.48 30.65
C LYS A 40 5.61 -2.58 29.75
N THR A 41 5.97 -2.40 28.49
CA THR A 41 5.18 -1.62 27.52
C THR A 41 3.91 -2.37 27.12
N LEU A 42 3.91 -3.70 27.22
CA LEU A 42 2.83 -4.58 26.81
C LEU A 42 1.87 -4.94 27.96
N VAL A 43 2.04 -4.35 29.15
CA VAL A 43 1.14 -4.59 30.29
C VAL A 43 -0.28 -4.19 29.96
N GLY A 44 -1.21 -5.14 30.10
CA GLY A 44 -2.64 -4.98 29.74
C GLY A 44 -3.01 -5.47 28.34
N THR A 45 -2.02 -5.93 27.55
CA THR A 45 -2.27 -6.67 26.30
C THR A 45 -2.86 -8.04 26.62
N LYS A 46 -3.86 -8.48 25.85
CA LYS A 46 -4.56 -9.77 26.00
C LYS A 46 -4.04 -10.85 25.07
N GLY A 47 -3.30 -10.48 24.03
CA GLY A 47 -2.72 -11.43 23.09
C GLY A 47 -1.59 -10.82 22.26
N LEU A 48 -0.67 -11.67 21.82
CA LEU A 48 0.44 -11.30 20.93
C LEU A 48 0.26 -11.95 19.56
N ILE A 49 0.56 -11.20 18.50
CA ILE A 49 0.72 -11.75 17.16
C ILE A 49 2.17 -11.47 16.72
N LEU A 50 2.91 -12.53 16.39
CA LEU A 50 4.25 -12.43 15.82
C LEU A 50 4.10 -12.42 14.30
N SER A 51 4.51 -11.36 13.64
CA SER A 51 4.33 -11.21 12.20
C SER A 51 5.21 -12.15 11.38
N GLY A 52 5.01 -12.18 10.07
CA GLY A 52 5.98 -12.71 9.11
C GLY A 52 7.28 -11.90 9.11
N GLY A 53 8.22 -12.29 8.27
CA GLY A 53 9.49 -11.59 8.08
C GLY A 53 10.25 -12.13 6.88
N PRO A 54 11.17 -11.36 6.30
CA PRO A 54 11.92 -11.74 5.09
C PRO A 54 13.09 -12.70 5.37
N GLN A 55 13.49 -12.86 6.63
CA GLN A 55 14.68 -13.61 7.03
C GLN A 55 14.35 -15.06 7.40
N SER A 56 15.37 -15.92 7.38
CA SER A 56 15.29 -17.25 7.98
C SER A 56 15.63 -17.18 9.47
N VAL A 57 15.00 -18.02 10.30
CA VAL A 57 15.33 -18.15 11.73
C VAL A 57 16.75 -18.67 11.98
N HIS A 58 17.42 -19.16 10.93
CA HIS A 58 18.81 -19.67 10.95
C HIS A 58 19.84 -18.63 10.46
N ASP A 59 19.40 -17.50 9.93
CA ASP A 59 20.31 -16.48 9.42
C ASP A 59 21.15 -15.88 10.55
N LYS A 60 22.46 -15.69 10.32
CA LYS A 60 23.36 -15.00 11.25
C LYS A 60 22.91 -13.55 11.51
N THR A 61 22.13 -12.99 10.60
CA THR A 61 21.56 -11.65 10.65
C THR A 61 20.09 -11.65 11.10
N ALA A 62 19.59 -12.78 11.64
CA ALA A 62 18.21 -12.87 12.11
C ALA A 62 17.88 -11.74 13.10
N ILE A 63 16.65 -11.22 13.00
CA ILE A 63 16.19 -10.09 13.81
C ILE A 63 16.26 -10.44 15.29
N SER A 64 17.05 -9.68 16.04
CA SER A 64 17.13 -9.81 17.49
C SER A 64 15.80 -9.41 18.13
N TYR A 65 15.28 -10.25 19.00
CA TYR A 65 14.01 -10.02 19.68
C TYR A 65 14.11 -10.22 21.19
N ASN A 66 13.16 -9.68 21.92
CA ASN A 66 13.07 -9.87 23.36
C ASN A 66 12.47 -11.25 23.68
N LYS A 67 13.30 -12.21 24.08
CA LYS A 67 12.85 -13.58 24.40
C LYS A 67 11.79 -13.64 25.50
N LYS A 68 11.76 -12.65 26.41
CA LYS A 68 10.76 -12.53 27.48
C LYS A 68 9.33 -12.30 26.97
N LEU A 69 9.14 -12.10 25.67
CA LEU A 69 7.80 -12.07 25.05
C LEU A 69 7.07 -13.41 25.24
N PHE A 70 7.81 -14.52 25.26
CA PHE A 70 7.26 -15.87 25.47
C PHE A 70 7.00 -16.21 26.95
N ASP A 71 7.50 -15.39 27.88
CA ASP A 71 7.23 -15.52 29.31
C ASP A 71 5.91 -14.81 29.73
N LEU A 72 5.30 -14.07 28.80
CA LEU A 72 4.02 -13.43 29.04
C LEU A 72 2.89 -14.48 29.09
N SER A 73 2.08 -14.44 30.15
CA SER A 73 0.92 -15.32 30.32
C SER A 73 -0.27 -14.88 29.44
N VAL A 74 -0.03 -14.61 28.15
CA VAL A 74 -1.07 -14.25 27.17
C VAL A 74 -0.97 -15.15 25.94
N PRO A 75 -2.08 -15.43 25.24
CA PRO A 75 -2.06 -16.19 23.99
C PRO A 75 -1.12 -15.58 22.94
N ILE A 76 -0.44 -16.43 22.19
CA ILE A 76 0.49 -16.04 21.13
C ILE A 76 0.11 -16.72 19.81
N LEU A 77 0.01 -15.94 18.73
CA LEU A 77 -0.15 -16.43 17.36
C LEU A 77 1.04 -16.02 16.50
N GLY A 78 1.79 -16.98 16.00
CA GLY A 78 2.89 -16.75 15.04
C GLY A 78 2.42 -16.93 13.60
N LEU A 79 2.70 -15.97 12.72
CA LEU A 79 2.36 -16.01 11.31
C LEU A 79 3.64 -16.12 10.47
N CYS A 80 3.72 -17.10 9.57
CA CYS A 80 4.84 -17.34 8.65
C CYS A 80 6.19 -17.39 9.40
N TYR A 81 7.01 -16.34 9.38
CA TYR A 81 8.23 -16.26 10.16
C TYR A 81 7.96 -16.43 11.68
N GLY A 82 6.89 -15.80 12.20
CA GLY A 82 6.48 -15.94 13.60
C GLY A 82 6.17 -17.38 14.00
N HIS A 83 5.57 -18.19 13.10
CA HIS A 83 5.36 -19.63 13.27
C HIS A 83 6.69 -20.39 13.37
N GLN A 84 7.65 -20.08 12.50
CA GLN A 84 8.99 -20.66 12.52
C GLN A 84 9.79 -20.24 13.77
N LEU A 85 9.65 -18.96 14.19
CA LEU A 85 10.28 -18.42 15.38
C LEU A 85 9.80 -19.13 16.65
N ILE A 86 8.47 -19.36 16.80
CA ILE A 86 7.90 -20.17 17.88
C ILE A 86 8.53 -21.57 17.88
N THR A 87 8.57 -22.20 16.72
CA THR A 87 9.15 -23.55 16.57
C THR A 87 10.60 -23.58 17.06
N ALA A 88 11.44 -22.66 16.61
CA ALA A 88 12.84 -22.58 16.99
C ALA A 88 13.02 -22.25 18.49
N HIS A 89 12.20 -21.33 19.03
CA HIS A 89 12.27 -20.93 20.44
C HIS A 89 11.98 -22.11 21.40
N PHE A 90 11.01 -22.95 21.07
CA PHE A 90 10.63 -24.10 21.91
C PHE A 90 11.36 -25.40 21.55
N GLY A 91 12.44 -25.33 20.77
CA GLY A 91 13.34 -26.48 20.48
C GLY A 91 12.85 -27.42 19.38
N GLY A 92 11.93 -26.98 18.55
CA GLY A 92 11.60 -27.67 17.31
C GLY A 92 12.64 -27.45 16.21
N GLN A 93 12.38 -27.94 15.00
CA GLN A 93 13.30 -27.83 13.89
C GLN A 93 12.65 -27.20 12.65
N VAL A 94 13.24 -26.13 12.18
CA VAL A 94 12.91 -25.46 10.90
C VAL A 94 14.01 -25.83 9.90
N LYS A 95 13.66 -26.05 8.64
CA LYS A 95 14.62 -26.30 7.56
C LYS A 95 14.12 -25.69 6.25
N PRO A 96 15.01 -25.40 5.30
CA PRO A 96 14.60 -25.06 3.95
C PRO A 96 13.62 -26.08 3.39
N GLY A 97 12.50 -25.60 2.85
CA GLY A 97 11.50 -26.44 2.21
C GLY A 97 12.04 -27.11 0.96
N LYS A 98 11.58 -28.32 0.65
CA LYS A 98 11.89 -28.97 -0.64
C LYS A 98 11.33 -28.19 -1.81
N VAL A 99 10.17 -27.61 -1.62
CA VAL A 99 9.46 -26.71 -2.53
C VAL A 99 9.23 -25.39 -1.80
N LYS A 100 9.51 -24.28 -2.47
CA LYS A 100 9.16 -22.95 -1.97
C LYS A 100 7.70 -22.68 -2.33
N GLU A 101 6.86 -22.45 -1.35
CA GLU A 101 5.44 -22.18 -1.57
C GLU A 101 5.18 -20.67 -1.64
N TYR A 102 4.87 -20.18 -2.83
CA TYR A 102 4.42 -18.79 -3.08
C TYR A 102 3.10 -18.83 -3.84
N GLY A 103 2.03 -18.32 -3.22
CA GLY A 103 0.71 -18.27 -3.83
C GLY A 103 -0.35 -19.09 -3.11
N PHE A 104 -1.28 -19.63 -3.87
CA PHE A 104 -2.43 -20.37 -3.33
C PHE A 104 -2.06 -21.79 -2.93
N ALA A 105 -2.52 -22.19 -1.75
CA ALA A 105 -2.50 -23.58 -1.30
C ALA A 105 -3.85 -23.95 -0.69
N GLN A 106 -4.16 -25.24 -0.58
CA GLN A 106 -5.38 -25.74 0.03
C GLN A 106 -5.07 -26.26 1.44
N LEU A 107 -5.67 -25.64 2.44
CA LEU A 107 -5.51 -26.02 3.85
C LEU A 107 -6.40 -27.21 4.20
N THR A 108 -5.80 -28.31 4.62
CA THR A 108 -6.51 -29.42 5.23
C THR A 108 -6.38 -29.32 6.75
N VAL A 109 -7.50 -29.12 7.43
CA VAL A 109 -7.57 -29.08 8.90
C VAL A 109 -7.57 -30.50 9.45
N ASN A 110 -6.76 -30.78 10.46
CA ASN A 110 -6.66 -32.11 11.08
C ASN A 110 -7.82 -32.33 12.06
N PRO A 111 -8.72 -33.31 11.83
CA PRO A 111 -9.91 -33.52 12.66
C PRO A 111 -9.63 -34.17 14.02
N ASP A 112 -8.50 -34.90 14.17
CA ASP A 112 -8.23 -35.75 15.34
C ASP A 112 -7.68 -35.04 16.57
N PHE A 113 -7.90 -33.76 16.71
CA PHE A 113 -7.34 -32.95 17.80
C PHE A 113 -8.01 -33.14 19.18
N SER A 114 -8.86 -34.13 19.38
CA SER A 114 -9.76 -34.18 20.55
C SER A 114 -9.51 -35.27 21.59
N SER A 115 -8.48 -36.09 21.47
CA SER A 115 -8.44 -37.32 22.22
C SER A 115 -7.35 -37.48 23.30
N ARG A 116 -7.00 -36.44 24.05
CA ARG A 116 -6.21 -36.58 25.29
C ARG A 116 -6.63 -35.66 26.43
N ARG A 117 -7.91 -35.33 26.59
CA ARG A 117 -8.43 -34.93 27.91
C ARG A 117 -9.21 -36.09 28.51
N SER A 118 -8.63 -36.61 29.58
CA SER A 118 -9.17 -37.50 30.62
C SER A 118 -10.52 -38.20 30.35
N ARG A 119 -10.46 -39.52 30.32
CA ARG A 119 -11.60 -40.41 30.66
C ARG A 119 -12.17 -40.04 32.02
N ASN A 120 -13.00 -39.04 32.09
CA ASN A 120 -13.98 -38.83 33.18
C ASN A 120 -14.78 -37.57 32.83
N GLU A 121 -15.82 -37.77 32.07
CA GLU A 121 -17.12 -37.07 32.20
C GLU A 121 -18.03 -37.51 31.06
N LYS A 122 -18.89 -38.49 31.43
CA LYS A 122 -20.07 -38.83 30.65
C LYS A 122 -21.07 -37.69 30.83
N SER A 123 -21.34 -36.92 29.80
CA SER A 123 -22.61 -36.24 29.65
C SER A 123 -23.17 -36.45 28.25
N ARG A 124 -24.22 -37.25 28.20
CA ARG A 124 -25.10 -37.38 27.05
C ARG A 124 -25.84 -36.06 26.85
N ILE A 125 -25.77 -35.53 25.67
CA ILE A 125 -26.82 -34.68 25.14
C ILE A 125 -27.23 -35.27 23.79
N LEU A 126 -28.48 -35.72 23.75
CA LEU A 126 -29.20 -36.08 22.53
C LEU A 126 -29.45 -34.80 21.73
N ASP A 127 -29.12 -34.83 20.47
CA ASP A 127 -29.72 -33.95 19.48
C ASP A 127 -30.37 -34.76 18.38
N SER A 128 -31.69 -34.57 18.29
CA SER A 128 -32.57 -35.15 17.29
C SER A 128 -32.70 -34.21 16.07
N ALA A 129 -32.51 -34.80 14.91
CA ALA A 129 -33.16 -34.53 13.62
C ALA A 129 -33.26 -33.09 13.06
N THR A 130 -32.54 -32.81 12.00
CA THR A 130 -33.13 -32.53 10.66
C THR A 130 -32.04 -32.54 9.57
N GLY A 131 -32.36 -33.16 8.44
CA GLY A 131 -31.44 -33.50 7.39
C GLY A 131 -30.90 -32.33 6.54
N GLY A 132 -29.67 -32.49 6.13
CA GLY A 132 -28.99 -31.64 5.18
C GLY A 132 -27.49 -31.99 5.15
N HIS A 133 -27.08 -32.84 4.21
CA HIS A 133 -25.66 -33.19 4.03
C HIS A 133 -24.81 -31.95 3.72
N ARG A 134 -24.19 -31.42 4.75
CA ARG A 134 -22.93 -30.68 4.66
C ARG A 134 -21.97 -31.40 5.62
N ASP A 135 -20.90 -31.97 5.08
CA ASP A 135 -19.80 -32.51 5.86
C ASP A 135 -19.13 -31.41 6.68
N ASN A 136 -19.79 -30.93 7.71
CA ASN A 136 -19.23 -30.02 8.72
C ASN A 136 -18.48 -30.86 9.77
N LEU A 137 -17.26 -31.32 9.41
CA LEU A 137 -16.26 -31.69 10.39
C LEU A 137 -15.81 -30.40 11.11
N THR A 138 -16.56 -30.00 12.14
CA THR A 138 -16.19 -28.91 13.04
C THR A 138 -14.89 -29.26 13.73
N ALA A 139 -13.81 -28.57 13.41
CA ALA A 139 -12.54 -28.71 14.09
C ALA A 139 -12.75 -28.43 15.60
N LYS A 140 -12.27 -29.32 16.46
CA LYS A 140 -12.36 -29.15 17.93
C LYS A 140 -11.37 -28.12 18.45
N ASN A 141 -10.41 -27.67 17.65
CA ASN A 141 -9.46 -26.62 18.00
C ASN A 141 -10.15 -25.24 17.90
N LEU A 142 -10.03 -24.42 18.94
CA LEU A 142 -10.64 -23.10 18.99
C LEU A 142 -10.22 -22.18 17.84
N LEU A 143 -8.96 -22.26 17.41
CA LEU A 143 -8.46 -21.40 16.31
C LEU A 143 -9.16 -21.68 14.97
N PHE A 144 -9.51 -22.95 14.71
CA PHE A 144 -10.15 -23.36 13.47
C PHE A 144 -11.66 -23.63 13.60
N ARG A 145 -12.28 -23.15 14.68
CA ARG A 145 -13.73 -23.27 14.85
C ARG A 145 -14.47 -22.55 13.71
N GLY A 146 -15.33 -23.28 12.99
CA GLY A 146 -16.10 -22.74 11.87
C GLY A 146 -15.31 -22.55 10.56
N VAL A 147 -14.02 -22.91 10.54
CA VAL A 147 -13.19 -22.89 9.31
C VAL A 147 -13.56 -24.06 8.41
N VAL A 148 -13.84 -23.80 7.15
CA VAL A 148 -14.15 -24.81 6.14
C VAL A 148 -12.88 -25.61 5.80
N ASN A 149 -12.97 -26.95 5.89
CA ASN A 149 -11.87 -27.82 5.50
C ASN A 149 -11.60 -27.69 3.98
N LYS A 150 -10.33 -27.77 3.60
CA LYS A 150 -9.87 -27.54 2.22
C LYS A 150 -10.12 -26.12 1.70
N SER A 151 -10.19 -25.13 2.59
CA SER A 151 -10.23 -23.72 2.18
C SER A 151 -8.89 -23.25 1.60
N GLN A 152 -8.97 -22.27 0.71
CA GLN A 152 -7.78 -21.66 0.10
C GLN A 152 -7.06 -20.77 1.12
N VAL A 153 -5.72 -20.88 1.16
CA VAL A 153 -4.83 -20.03 1.97
C VAL A 153 -3.69 -19.48 1.10
N TRP A 154 -3.12 -18.37 1.55
CA TRP A 154 -1.99 -17.72 0.88
C TRP A 154 -0.68 -18.10 1.57
N MET A 155 0.21 -18.75 0.82
CA MET A 155 1.55 -19.13 1.26
C MET A 155 2.60 -18.14 0.72
N SER A 156 3.65 -17.87 1.52
CA SER A 156 4.78 -17.02 1.11
C SER A 156 6.03 -17.39 1.93
N HIS A 157 6.57 -18.60 1.72
CA HIS A 157 7.71 -19.07 2.51
C HIS A 157 8.67 -19.97 1.74
N GLY A 158 9.95 -19.95 2.16
CA GLY A 158 10.98 -20.86 1.69
C GLY A 158 11.35 -21.93 2.71
N ASP A 159 11.20 -21.65 4.01
CA ASP A 159 11.49 -22.54 5.11
C ASP A 159 10.22 -23.18 5.66
N SER A 160 10.33 -24.40 6.21
CA SER A 160 9.18 -25.15 6.78
C SER A 160 9.57 -25.83 8.09
N VAL A 161 8.60 -25.98 8.99
CA VAL A 161 8.73 -26.76 10.20
C VAL A 161 8.83 -28.25 9.85
N LYS A 162 9.92 -28.90 10.29
CA LYS A 162 10.18 -30.34 10.07
C LYS A 162 10.00 -31.17 11.33
N LYS A 163 10.21 -30.57 12.51
CA LYS A 163 9.97 -31.23 13.78
C LYS A 163 9.28 -30.24 14.72
N LEU A 164 8.12 -30.61 15.21
CA LEU A 164 7.38 -29.83 16.19
C LEU A 164 8.14 -29.81 17.54
N PRO A 165 8.06 -28.71 18.30
CA PRO A 165 8.51 -28.67 19.67
C PRO A 165 7.69 -29.62 20.56
N GLN A 166 8.25 -29.99 21.71
CA GLN A 166 7.52 -30.79 22.69
C GLN A 166 6.25 -30.06 23.17
N GLY A 167 5.15 -30.78 23.22
CA GLY A 167 3.85 -30.25 23.60
C GLY A 167 3.08 -29.53 22.49
N PHE A 168 3.66 -29.40 21.28
CA PHE A 168 2.96 -28.88 20.11
C PHE A 168 2.42 -30.02 19.23
N MET A 169 1.31 -29.73 18.57
CA MET A 169 0.68 -30.64 17.63
C MET A 169 0.36 -29.93 16.32
N SER A 170 0.42 -30.68 15.19
CA SER A 170 -0.04 -30.14 13.90
C SER A 170 -1.56 -30.15 13.84
N ILE A 171 -2.15 -28.98 13.61
CA ILE A 171 -3.59 -28.78 13.48
C ILE A 171 -4.05 -28.51 12.04
N GLY A 172 -3.09 -28.38 11.10
CA GLY A 172 -3.39 -28.18 9.68
C GLY A 172 -2.19 -28.40 8.80
N ARG A 173 -2.45 -28.83 7.56
CA ARG A 173 -1.42 -29.11 6.54
C ARG A 173 -1.86 -28.63 5.15
N THR A 174 -0.89 -28.43 4.25
CA THR A 174 -1.11 -28.36 2.81
C THR A 174 -0.46 -29.56 2.12
N VAL A 175 -0.52 -29.62 0.80
CA VAL A 175 0.13 -30.70 0.02
C VAL A 175 1.64 -30.67 0.23
N ASP A 176 2.26 -29.48 0.27
CA ASP A 176 3.71 -29.29 0.33
C ASP A 176 4.23 -28.92 1.74
N CYS A 177 3.33 -28.54 2.67
CA CYS A 177 3.66 -28.16 4.04
C CYS A 177 2.92 -29.04 5.06
N GLU A 178 3.62 -30.00 5.65
CA GLU A 178 3.04 -30.94 6.64
C GLU A 178 2.59 -30.25 7.93
N VAL A 179 3.26 -29.16 8.32
CA VAL A 179 2.93 -28.34 9.50
C VAL A 179 2.56 -26.92 9.03
N ALA A 180 1.48 -26.80 8.28
CA ALA A 180 0.96 -25.51 7.88
C ALA A 180 0.29 -24.76 9.05
N ALA A 181 -0.13 -25.50 10.10
CA ALA A 181 -0.60 -24.93 11.34
C ALA A 181 -0.25 -25.84 12.53
N MET A 182 0.10 -25.21 13.66
CA MET A 182 0.41 -25.91 14.91
C MET A 182 -0.23 -25.23 16.12
N ALA A 183 -0.43 -25.98 17.20
CA ALA A 183 -0.92 -25.46 18.45
C ALA A 183 -0.28 -26.15 19.66
N ASN A 184 -0.10 -25.38 20.74
CA ASN A 184 0.05 -25.85 22.10
C ASN A 184 -1.08 -25.22 22.93
N GLU A 185 -2.13 -25.97 23.17
CA GLU A 185 -3.34 -25.45 23.85
C GLU A 185 -3.11 -25.15 25.33
N GLU A 186 -2.22 -25.89 25.99
CA GLU A 186 -1.90 -25.66 27.41
C GLU A 186 -1.24 -24.28 27.61
N LYS A 187 -0.42 -23.86 26.65
CA LYS A 187 0.26 -22.58 26.67
C LYS A 187 -0.50 -21.50 25.89
N ASN A 188 -1.59 -21.82 25.23
CA ASN A 188 -2.31 -20.94 24.30
C ASN A 188 -1.38 -20.35 23.22
N ILE A 189 -0.48 -21.17 22.64
CA ILE A 189 0.46 -20.78 21.60
C ILE A 189 0.10 -21.47 20.28
N TYR A 190 -0.07 -20.67 19.24
CA TYR A 190 -0.50 -21.09 17.92
C TYR A 190 0.48 -20.59 16.86
N GLY A 191 0.61 -21.34 15.77
CA GLY A 191 1.43 -20.93 14.64
C GLY A 191 0.79 -21.31 13.32
N LEU A 192 0.80 -20.39 12.36
CA LEU A 192 0.31 -20.57 11.00
C LEU A 192 1.43 -20.26 10.01
N GLN A 193 1.74 -21.16 9.10
CA GLN A 193 2.73 -20.94 8.05
C GLN A 193 2.19 -20.03 6.94
N PHE A 194 0.88 -19.94 6.78
CA PHE A 194 0.18 -19.09 5.83
C PHE A 194 -0.23 -17.75 6.43
N HIS A 195 -0.72 -16.86 5.58
CA HIS A 195 -1.13 -15.51 5.92
C HIS A 195 -2.66 -15.37 6.00
N PRO A 196 -3.28 -15.47 7.18
CA PRO A 196 -4.74 -15.32 7.34
C PRO A 196 -5.21 -13.89 7.12
N GLU A 197 -4.32 -12.90 7.22
CA GLU A 197 -4.62 -11.49 7.07
C GLU A 197 -4.90 -11.06 5.63
N VAL A 198 -4.37 -11.78 4.63
CA VAL A 198 -4.54 -11.40 3.23
C VAL A 198 -5.90 -11.87 2.68
N ALA A 199 -6.44 -11.10 1.74
CA ALA A 199 -7.75 -11.37 1.15
C ALA A 199 -7.85 -12.70 0.35
N HIS A 200 -6.71 -13.31 0.07
CA HIS A 200 -6.61 -14.58 -0.65
C HIS A 200 -6.75 -15.81 0.26
N SER A 201 -6.71 -15.62 1.59
CA SER A 201 -7.03 -16.64 2.57
C SER A 201 -8.52 -16.54 2.89
N GLU A 202 -9.33 -17.44 2.31
CA GLU A 202 -10.80 -17.37 2.35
C GLU A 202 -11.34 -17.31 3.78
N GLU A 203 -10.82 -18.17 4.67
CA GLU A 203 -11.24 -18.25 6.06
C GLU A 203 -10.34 -17.46 7.03
N GLY A 204 -9.45 -16.64 6.49
CA GLY A 204 -8.46 -15.91 7.27
C GLY A 204 -9.09 -15.00 8.34
N GLN A 205 -10.22 -14.37 8.03
CA GLN A 205 -10.93 -13.51 8.97
C GLN A 205 -11.60 -14.30 10.09
N THR A 206 -12.13 -15.49 9.80
CA THR A 206 -12.68 -16.42 10.79
C THR A 206 -11.59 -16.85 11.78
N ILE A 207 -10.41 -17.22 11.29
CA ILE A 207 -9.25 -17.60 12.11
C ILE A 207 -8.82 -16.46 13.04
N LEU A 208 -8.66 -15.24 12.50
CA LEU A 208 -8.30 -14.08 13.31
C LEU A 208 -9.36 -13.72 14.34
N LYS A 209 -10.65 -13.84 13.98
CA LYS A 209 -11.77 -13.64 14.90
C LYS A 209 -11.73 -14.62 16.07
N ASN A 210 -11.51 -15.91 15.78
CA ASN A 210 -11.40 -16.94 16.81
C ASN A 210 -10.22 -16.67 17.76
N PHE A 211 -9.05 -16.30 17.22
CA PHE A 211 -7.90 -15.94 18.04
C PHE A 211 -8.22 -14.76 18.97
N VAL A 212 -8.80 -13.70 18.43
CA VAL A 212 -9.07 -12.47 19.16
C VAL A 212 -10.14 -12.63 20.23
N PHE A 213 -11.28 -13.24 19.90
CA PHE A 213 -12.42 -13.29 20.80
C PHE A 213 -12.48 -14.56 21.63
N ASP A 214 -12.21 -15.72 21.03
CA ASP A 214 -12.40 -17.01 21.70
C ASP A 214 -11.17 -17.42 22.51
N ILE A 215 -9.96 -17.04 22.04
CA ILE A 215 -8.71 -17.42 22.68
C ILE A 215 -8.17 -16.28 23.55
N CYS A 216 -8.08 -15.05 23.03
CA CYS A 216 -7.59 -13.89 23.78
C CYS A 216 -8.65 -13.22 24.65
N HIS A 217 -9.91 -13.59 24.52
CA HIS A 217 -11.04 -12.99 25.27
C HIS A 217 -11.05 -11.45 25.17
N CYS A 218 -10.74 -10.93 23.98
CA CYS A 218 -10.86 -9.51 23.72
C CYS A 218 -12.34 -9.11 23.66
N HIS A 219 -12.59 -7.83 23.89
CA HIS A 219 -13.91 -7.24 23.68
C HIS A 219 -13.80 -6.08 22.69
N SER A 220 -14.89 -5.78 22.00
CA SER A 220 -14.92 -4.68 21.03
C SER A 220 -14.82 -3.36 21.78
N ASP A 221 -13.65 -2.71 21.68
CA ASP A 221 -13.35 -1.42 22.32
C ASP A 221 -12.87 -0.36 21.32
N TRP A 222 -12.65 -0.75 20.07
CA TRP A 222 -12.27 0.12 18.99
C TRP A 222 -13.45 0.46 18.09
N SER A 223 -13.73 1.75 17.93
CA SER A 223 -14.62 2.30 16.91
C SER A 223 -14.25 3.75 16.61
N ILE A 224 -14.59 4.24 15.43
CA ILE A 224 -14.34 5.64 15.05
C ILE A 224 -15.07 6.61 15.98
N GLU A 225 -16.25 6.24 16.52
CA GLU A 225 -16.98 7.09 17.47
C GLU A 225 -16.24 7.25 18.79
N LYS A 226 -15.73 6.18 19.36
CA LYS A 226 -14.91 6.22 20.58
C LYS A 226 -13.59 6.96 20.34
N TYR A 227 -12.95 6.72 19.19
CA TYR A 227 -11.72 7.42 18.80
C TYR A 227 -11.95 8.92 18.64
N TRP A 228 -13.09 9.32 18.04
CA TRP A 228 -13.45 10.74 17.90
C TRP A 228 -13.47 11.47 19.25
N GLN A 229 -14.08 10.89 20.27
CA GLN A 229 -14.13 11.50 21.60
C GLN A 229 -12.74 11.65 22.23
N GLU A 230 -11.85 10.69 21.99
CA GLU A 230 -10.47 10.69 22.50
C GLU A 230 -9.61 11.71 21.74
N ILE A 231 -9.64 11.70 20.41
CA ILE A 231 -8.82 12.59 19.57
C ILE A 231 -9.16 14.08 19.82
N VAL A 232 -10.43 14.40 20.03
CA VAL A 232 -10.85 15.78 20.38
C VAL A 232 -10.21 16.25 21.69
N LYS A 233 -10.17 15.39 22.72
CA LYS A 233 -9.50 15.68 24.00
C LYS A 233 -8.00 15.82 23.83
N ASP A 234 -7.39 14.92 23.08
CA ASP A 234 -5.93 14.92 22.85
C ASP A 234 -5.49 16.14 22.04
N ILE A 235 -6.24 16.55 21.01
CA ILE A 235 -5.98 17.77 20.25
C ILE A 235 -6.01 18.98 21.19
N LYS A 236 -7.09 19.17 21.96
CA LYS A 236 -7.24 20.31 22.88
C LYS A 236 -6.11 20.35 23.92
N LYS A 237 -5.77 19.20 24.50
CA LYS A 237 -4.68 19.07 25.47
C LYS A 237 -3.33 19.41 24.88
N LYS A 238 -3.01 18.89 23.69
CA LYS A 238 -1.70 19.05 23.05
C LYS A 238 -1.48 20.45 22.50
N VAL A 239 -2.53 21.05 21.93
CA VAL A 239 -2.47 22.41 21.37
C VAL A 239 -2.48 23.46 22.48
N GLY A 240 -3.22 23.24 23.59
CA GLY A 240 -3.36 24.23 24.66
C GLY A 240 -3.89 25.56 24.11
N ASN A 241 -3.16 26.64 24.36
CA ASN A 241 -3.51 27.99 23.85
C ASN A 241 -2.85 28.35 22.52
N LYS A 242 -2.05 27.44 21.93
CA LYS A 242 -1.35 27.70 20.67
C LYS A 242 -2.31 27.64 19.47
N LYS A 243 -1.83 28.15 18.34
CA LYS A 243 -2.45 28.01 17.02
C LYS A 243 -1.79 26.86 16.25
N VAL A 244 -2.44 26.39 15.20
CA VAL A 244 -1.92 25.33 14.34
C VAL A 244 -1.79 25.82 12.92
N PHE A 245 -0.60 25.68 12.33
CA PHE A 245 -0.33 25.87 10.91
C PHE A 245 -0.26 24.52 10.21
N LEU A 246 -0.99 24.33 9.12
CA LEU A 246 -1.04 23.06 8.38
C LEU A 246 -0.86 23.28 6.89
N LEU A 247 0.05 22.49 6.26
CA LEU A 247 0.10 22.37 4.80
C LEU A 247 -0.99 21.40 4.31
N VAL A 248 -1.93 21.91 3.54
CA VAL A 248 -3.03 21.13 2.96
C VAL A 248 -2.67 20.77 1.52
N SER A 249 -2.11 19.58 1.29
CA SER A 249 -1.74 19.12 -0.06
C SER A 249 -2.94 18.91 -1.00
N GLY A 250 -4.16 19.01 -0.45
CA GLY A 250 -5.39 18.61 -1.14
C GLY A 250 -5.59 17.09 -1.16
N GLY A 251 -4.68 16.24 -0.62
CA GLY A 251 -4.89 14.83 -0.35
C GLY A 251 -5.95 14.59 0.73
N VAL A 252 -6.57 13.40 0.74
CA VAL A 252 -7.61 13.04 1.72
C VAL A 252 -7.12 13.31 3.15
N ASP A 253 -5.91 12.86 3.46
CA ASP A 253 -5.36 12.84 4.82
C ASP A 253 -5.12 14.28 5.35
N SER A 254 -4.46 15.14 4.56
CA SER A 254 -4.24 16.54 4.94
C SER A 254 -5.55 17.35 5.00
N THR A 255 -6.51 17.06 4.12
CA THR A 255 -7.81 17.73 4.07
C THR A 255 -8.66 17.36 5.29
N VAL A 256 -8.72 16.07 5.65
CA VAL A 256 -9.43 15.61 6.85
C VAL A 256 -8.74 16.12 8.11
N CYS A 257 -7.40 16.16 8.15
CA CYS A 257 -6.65 16.73 9.27
C CYS A 257 -6.98 18.21 9.47
N PHE A 258 -7.00 19.01 8.41
CA PHE A 258 -7.36 20.42 8.46
C PHE A 258 -8.78 20.63 9.01
N ALA A 259 -9.77 19.96 8.42
CA ALA A 259 -11.16 20.05 8.85
C ALA A 259 -11.37 19.58 10.29
N LEU A 260 -10.66 18.53 10.73
CA LEU A 260 -10.69 18.04 12.11
C LEU A 260 -10.14 19.08 13.10
N LEU A 261 -8.99 19.66 12.81
CA LEU A 261 -8.36 20.66 13.66
C LEU A 261 -9.22 21.90 13.76
N GLU A 262 -9.74 22.41 12.65
CA GLU A 262 -10.62 23.57 12.62
C GLU A 262 -11.93 23.32 13.38
N LYS A 263 -12.54 22.12 13.22
CA LYS A 263 -13.75 21.71 13.96
C LYS A 263 -13.53 21.66 15.47
N VAL A 264 -12.32 21.28 15.93
CA VAL A 264 -12.02 21.10 17.36
C VAL A 264 -11.54 22.38 18.03
N LEU A 265 -10.75 23.20 17.32
CA LEU A 265 -10.08 24.37 17.88
C LEU A 265 -10.77 25.69 17.52
N GLY A 266 -11.58 25.71 16.48
CA GLY A 266 -12.15 26.93 15.88
C GLY A 266 -11.28 27.52 14.78
N LYS A 267 -11.91 28.29 13.88
CA LYS A 267 -11.27 28.88 12.70
C LYS A 267 -10.07 29.77 13.07
N ASP A 268 -10.23 30.66 14.06
CA ASP A 268 -9.18 31.62 14.44
C ASP A 268 -7.88 30.99 14.94
N ARG A 269 -7.88 29.69 15.19
CA ARG A 269 -6.75 28.93 15.74
C ARG A 269 -6.08 27.96 14.76
N VAL A 270 -6.64 27.81 13.57
CA VAL A 270 -6.09 26.87 12.57
C VAL A 270 -5.88 27.62 11.26
N PHE A 271 -4.66 27.59 10.76
CA PHE A 271 -4.30 28.20 9.49
C PHE A 271 -3.93 27.11 8.49
N GLY A 272 -4.70 26.98 7.42
CA GLY A 272 -4.44 26.04 6.33
C GLY A 272 -3.80 26.73 5.14
N LEU A 273 -2.63 26.24 4.70
CA LEU A 273 -1.97 26.72 3.49
C LEU A 273 -1.97 25.62 2.41
N HIS A 274 -2.56 25.90 1.26
CA HIS A 274 -2.43 25.08 0.06
C HIS A 274 -1.46 25.76 -0.92
N ILE A 275 -0.36 25.08 -1.23
CA ILE A 275 0.60 25.55 -2.22
C ILE A 275 0.23 24.92 -3.56
N ASP A 276 -0.28 25.70 -4.49
CA ASP A 276 -0.49 25.29 -5.87
C ASP A 276 0.85 25.32 -6.60
N ASN A 277 1.44 24.15 -6.71
CA ASN A 277 2.76 23.95 -7.31
C ASN A 277 2.74 23.84 -8.85
N GLY A 278 1.58 24.01 -9.46
CA GLY A 278 1.42 23.82 -10.90
C GLY A 278 1.47 22.34 -11.37
N PHE A 279 1.50 21.36 -10.45
CA PHE A 279 1.49 19.92 -10.78
C PHE A 279 0.20 19.22 -10.38
N MET A 280 -0.80 20.01 -9.99
CA MET A 280 -2.13 19.50 -9.65
C MET A 280 -2.93 19.16 -10.92
N ARG A 281 -3.97 18.31 -10.77
CA ARG A 281 -4.93 18.06 -11.85
C ARG A 281 -5.67 19.32 -12.26
N LEU A 282 -6.35 19.27 -13.39
CA LEU A 282 -7.10 20.41 -13.91
C LEU A 282 -8.06 20.97 -12.85
N ASN A 283 -7.88 22.27 -12.52
CA ASN A 283 -8.68 23.02 -11.54
C ASN A 283 -8.72 22.40 -10.12
N GLU A 284 -7.81 21.51 -9.75
CA GLU A 284 -7.87 20.77 -8.49
C GLU A 284 -7.73 21.69 -7.28
N SER A 285 -6.77 22.63 -7.28
CA SER A 285 -6.57 23.57 -6.17
C SER A 285 -7.81 24.45 -5.93
N LYS A 286 -8.43 24.94 -7.01
CA LYS A 286 -9.69 25.70 -6.93
C LYS A 286 -10.83 24.83 -6.40
N LYS A 287 -10.90 23.56 -6.83
CA LYS A 287 -11.93 22.62 -6.39
C LYS A 287 -11.77 22.27 -4.91
N VAL A 288 -10.56 22.00 -4.43
CA VAL A 288 -10.30 21.72 -3.01
C VAL A 288 -10.75 22.87 -2.13
N LYS A 289 -10.39 24.12 -2.48
CA LYS A 289 -10.83 25.31 -1.74
C LYS A 289 -12.35 25.44 -1.73
N LYS A 290 -13.01 25.29 -2.89
CA LYS A 290 -14.47 25.38 -3.02
C LYS A 290 -15.18 24.29 -2.20
N ASP A 291 -14.74 23.05 -2.32
CA ASP A 291 -15.36 21.89 -1.66
C ASP A 291 -15.21 21.98 -0.13
N LEU A 292 -14.08 22.50 0.38
CA LEU A 292 -13.88 22.76 1.80
C LEU A 292 -14.79 23.90 2.28
N ALA A 293 -14.85 25.01 1.57
CA ALA A 293 -15.72 26.14 1.91
C ALA A 293 -17.21 25.72 1.97
N GLN A 294 -17.68 24.89 1.02
CA GLN A 294 -19.04 24.34 1.04
C GLN A 294 -19.32 23.45 2.27
N ALA A 295 -18.29 22.83 2.83
CA ALA A 295 -18.40 22.04 4.06
C ALA A 295 -18.25 22.88 5.34
N GLY A 296 -18.09 24.23 5.22
CA GLY A 296 -17.94 25.16 6.32
C GLY A 296 -16.49 25.37 6.78
N PHE A 297 -15.50 24.95 5.98
CA PHE A 297 -14.06 25.12 6.20
C PHE A 297 -13.48 26.06 5.14
N ASP A 298 -13.69 27.37 5.31
CA ASP A 298 -13.42 28.40 4.30
C ASP A 298 -12.08 29.13 4.45
N ASP A 299 -11.33 28.91 5.53
CA ASP A 299 -10.10 29.62 5.85
C ASP A 299 -8.84 29.01 5.18
N LEU A 300 -9.02 28.21 4.12
CA LEU A 300 -7.89 27.70 3.35
C LEU A 300 -7.28 28.80 2.46
N VAL A 301 -6.04 29.18 2.75
CA VAL A 301 -5.26 30.07 1.89
C VAL A 301 -4.62 29.26 0.75
N VAL A 302 -4.73 29.74 -0.48
CA VAL A 302 -4.11 29.13 -1.67
C VAL A 302 -3.07 30.08 -2.24
N VAL A 303 -1.81 29.62 -2.29
CA VAL A 303 -0.71 30.36 -2.89
C VAL A 303 -0.33 29.70 -4.19
N ASN A 304 -0.39 30.46 -5.29
CA ASN A 304 0.10 29.99 -6.58
C ASN A 304 1.63 30.13 -6.63
N SER A 305 2.33 29.01 -6.83
CA SER A 305 3.78 28.93 -6.88
C SER A 305 4.28 28.18 -8.12
N GLU A 306 3.41 27.98 -9.14
CA GLU A 306 3.73 27.22 -10.36
C GLU A 306 5.06 27.66 -10.98
N GLU A 307 5.29 28.96 -11.10
CA GLU A 307 6.52 29.51 -11.73
C GLU A 307 7.78 29.14 -10.96
N ALA A 308 7.76 29.25 -9.62
CA ALA A 308 8.91 28.90 -8.78
C ALA A 308 9.29 27.41 -8.91
N PHE A 309 8.31 26.52 -8.99
CA PHE A 309 8.56 25.10 -9.19
C PHE A 309 9.08 24.78 -10.59
N LEU A 310 8.50 25.40 -11.63
CA LEU A 310 8.92 25.16 -13.02
C LEU A 310 10.35 25.66 -13.27
N GLU A 311 10.72 26.83 -12.76
CA GLU A 311 12.07 27.37 -12.92
C GLU A 311 13.10 26.48 -12.18
N ALA A 312 12.78 26.02 -10.96
CA ALA A 312 13.66 25.12 -10.21
C ALA A 312 13.85 23.75 -10.87
N LEU A 313 12.92 23.31 -11.72
CA LEU A 313 12.96 22.01 -12.41
C LEU A 313 13.41 22.08 -13.87
N LYS A 314 13.77 23.26 -14.36
CA LYS A 314 14.22 23.48 -15.73
C LYS A 314 15.44 22.62 -16.06
N GLY A 315 15.37 21.83 -17.13
CA GLY A 315 16.43 20.92 -17.56
C GLY A 315 16.64 19.67 -16.70
N VAL A 316 15.83 19.44 -15.65
CA VAL A 316 15.95 18.28 -14.77
C VAL A 316 15.21 17.09 -15.38
N THR A 317 15.96 16.04 -15.72
CA THR A 317 15.40 14.80 -16.30
C THR A 317 15.38 13.62 -15.34
N ASP A 318 16.26 13.63 -14.32
CA ASP A 318 16.34 12.54 -13.33
C ASP A 318 15.19 12.57 -12.32
N PRO A 319 14.44 11.46 -12.15
CA PRO A 319 13.26 11.43 -11.30
C PRO A 319 13.52 11.69 -9.81
N GLU A 320 14.65 11.20 -9.29
CA GLU A 320 14.94 11.38 -7.85
C GLU A 320 15.39 12.84 -7.59
N THR A 321 16.10 13.42 -8.53
CA THR A 321 16.45 14.85 -8.48
C THR A 321 15.20 15.73 -8.55
N LYS A 322 14.23 15.41 -9.45
CA LYS A 322 12.93 16.10 -9.48
C LYS A 322 12.25 16.07 -8.10
N ARG A 323 12.12 14.90 -7.48
CA ARG A 323 11.47 14.75 -6.16
C ARG A 323 12.17 15.58 -5.09
N ARG A 324 13.50 15.55 -5.05
CA ARG A 324 14.31 16.32 -4.09
C ARG A 324 14.12 17.83 -4.25
N ILE A 325 14.12 18.32 -5.50
CA ILE A 325 13.92 19.74 -5.80
C ILE A 325 12.50 20.16 -5.40
N ILE A 326 11.48 19.41 -5.80
CA ILE A 326 10.07 19.66 -5.43
C ILE A 326 9.94 19.78 -3.92
N GLY A 327 10.48 18.83 -3.16
CA GLY A 327 10.44 18.86 -1.70
C GLY A 327 11.12 20.09 -1.10
N ARG A 328 12.27 20.50 -1.65
CA ARG A 328 12.99 21.71 -1.21
C ARG A 328 12.20 22.98 -1.47
N VAL A 329 11.63 23.13 -2.67
CA VAL A 329 10.83 24.32 -3.03
C VAL A 329 9.59 24.43 -2.13
N PHE A 330 8.92 23.32 -1.83
CA PHE A 330 7.82 23.31 -0.85
C PHE A 330 8.24 23.83 0.52
N LEU A 331 9.39 23.37 1.03
CA LEU A 331 9.89 23.81 2.33
C LEU A 331 10.22 25.30 2.32
N ASN A 332 10.91 25.79 1.28
CA ASN A 332 11.23 27.22 1.16
C ASN A 332 9.98 28.09 1.16
N ILE A 333 8.96 27.74 0.35
CA ILE A 333 7.70 28.51 0.29
C ILE A 333 7.00 28.51 1.65
N LYS A 334 6.96 27.35 2.34
CA LYS A 334 6.42 27.22 3.69
C LYS A 334 7.15 28.16 4.66
N ASP A 335 8.49 28.15 4.65
CA ASP A 335 9.30 28.94 5.58
C ASP A 335 9.18 30.44 5.31
N ASP A 336 9.15 30.84 4.06
CA ASP A 336 8.90 32.22 3.64
C ASP A 336 7.53 32.69 4.09
N PHE A 337 6.50 31.86 3.90
CA PHE A 337 5.14 32.16 4.34
C PHE A 337 5.06 32.34 5.85
N MET A 338 5.61 31.38 6.62
CA MET A 338 5.63 31.45 8.08
C MET A 338 6.35 32.70 8.60
N ARG A 339 7.42 33.12 7.90
CA ARG A 339 8.16 34.35 8.23
C ARG A 339 7.34 35.62 7.97
N LEU A 340 6.69 35.68 6.83
CA LEU A 340 5.83 36.81 6.45
C LEU A 340 4.65 36.98 7.42
N GLU A 341 4.04 35.88 7.82
CA GLU A 341 2.91 35.86 8.77
C GLU A 341 3.37 35.90 10.25
N LYS A 342 4.67 36.07 10.52
CA LYS A 342 5.27 36.12 11.86
C LYS A 342 4.87 34.94 12.76
N MET A 343 4.79 33.74 12.17
CA MET A 343 4.45 32.50 12.86
C MET A 343 5.67 31.92 13.59
N ASP A 344 5.73 32.08 14.89
CA ASP A 344 6.82 31.56 15.74
C ASP A 344 6.44 30.25 16.44
N HIS A 345 7.44 29.43 16.80
CA HIS A 345 7.24 28.13 17.45
C HIS A 345 6.69 28.22 18.90
N LYS A 346 6.71 29.41 19.52
CA LYS A 346 6.14 29.59 20.86
C LYS A 346 4.62 29.59 20.80
N HIS A 347 4.06 30.21 19.77
CA HIS A 347 2.62 30.42 19.60
C HIS A 347 1.98 29.45 18.58
N TRP A 348 2.79 28.80 17.75
CA TRP A 348 2.30 27.93 16.67
C TRP A 348 2.83 26.51 16.78
N LEU A 349 1.99 25.54 16.42
CA LEU A 349 2.36 24.16 16.16
C LEU A 349 2.24 23.88 14.65
N LEU A 350 3.14 23.04 14.15
CA LEU A 350 3.00 22.48 12.81
C LEU A 350 2.02 21.30 12.85
N GLY A 351 0.96 21.36 12.04
CA GLY A 351 0.04 20.26 11.84
C GLY A 351 0.45 19.39 10.66
N GLN A 352 0.31 18.08 10.77
CA GLN A 352 0.53 17.15 9.66
C GLN A 352 -0.58 16.09 9.58
N GLY A 353 -0.99 15.77 8.35
CA GLY A 353 -1.94 14.70 8.04
C GLY A 353 -1.27 13.31 7.97
N THR A 354 -0.26 13.06 8.78
CA THR A 354 0.42 11.75 8.89
C THR A 354 -0.57 10.71 9.37
N ILE A 355 -0.58 9.54 8.75
CA ILE A 355 -1.43 8.40 9.11
C ILE A 355 -0.58 7.25 9.68
N TYR A 356 -1.23 6.24 10.27
CA TYR A 356 -0.54 5.18 11.02
C TYR A 356 0.56 4.45 10.20
N PRO A 357 0.35 4.05 8.94
CA PRO A 357 1.43 3.47 8.14
C PRO A 357 2.67 4.36 8.00
N ASP A 358 2.49 5.68 7.86
CA ASP A 358 3.61 6.62 7.72
C ASP A 358 4.47 6.71 8.99
N THR A 359 3.86 6.48 10.18
CA THR A 359 4.58 6.58 11.47
C THR A 359 5.54 5.43 11.70
N ILE A 360 5.23 4.24 11.19
CA ILE A 360 6.01 3.03 11.41
C ILE A 360 7.12 2.89 10.37
N GLU A 361 6.86 3.23 9.11
CA GLU A 361 7.87 3.22 8.05
C GLU A 361 9.07 4.15 8.37
N THR A 362 8.91 5.10 9.28
CA THR A 362 9.92 6.09 9.66
C THR A 362 10.59 5.89 11.03
N GLY A 363 10.10 4.99 11.85
CA GLY A 363 10.58 4.87 13.26
C GLY A 363 11.07 3.50 13.68
N GLY A 364 11.05 2.49 12.84
CA GLY A 364 11.02 1.13 13.34
C GLY A 364 12.23 0.24 13.16
N THR A 365 12.94 0.24 12.07
CA THR A 365 14.09 -0.69 11.91
C THR A 365 15.15 -0.11 10.98
N LYS A 366 16.44 -0.29 11.35
CA LYS A 366 17.62 0.07 10.53
C LYS A 366 17.66 -0.61 9.15
N HIS A 367 16.73 -1.52 8.87
CA HIS A 367 16.59 -2.25 7.60
C HIS A 367 15.44 -1.74 6.71
N ALA A 368 14.56 -0.87 7.21
CA ALA A 368 13.48 -0.24 6.44
C ALA A 368 13.90 1.08 5.77
N ASP A 369 15.07 1.60 6.07
CA ASP A 369 15.56 2.91 5.63
C ASP A 369 15.76 3.08 4.11
N THR A 370 15.60 2.02 3.33
CA THR A 370 15.93 2.07 1.89
C THR A 370 14.70 2.18 0.98
N ILE A 371 13.46 2.10 1.50
CA ILE A 371 12.29 1.90 0.61
C ILE A 371 11.49 3.17 0.35
N LYS A 372 11.36 4.13 1.28
CA LYS A 372 10.66 5.40 1.02
C LYS A 372 11.15 6.55 1.89
N THR A 373 11.60 7.64 1.26
CA THR A 373 11.67 8.97 1.87
C THR A 373 10.26 9.57 1.88
N HIS A 374 9.56 9.50 3.02
CA HIS A 374 8.27 10.17 3.18
C HIS A 374 8.48 11.67 3.42
N HIS A 375 7.70 12.51 2.72
CA HIS A 375 7.72 13.97 2.87
C HIS A 375 7.42 14.44 4.29
N ASN A 376 6.77 13.60 5.10
CA ASN A 376 6.35 13.93 6.46
C ASN A 376 7.43 13.70 7.54
N ARG A 377 8.61 13.20 7.20
CA ARG A 377 9.66 12.83 8.17
C ARG A 377 11.08 13.23 7.73
N VAL A 378 11.22 14.40 7.11
CA VAL A 378 12.54 15.00 6.85
C VAL A 378 13.18 15.46 8.17
N GLU A 379 14.50 15.58 8.23
CA GLU A 379 15.25 15.92 9.45
C GLU A 379 14.70 17.14 10.19
N GLU A 380 14.24 18.15 9.46
CA GLU A 380 13.65 19.36 10.02
C GLU A 380 12.36 19.08 10.80
N ILE A 381 11.49 18.24 10.26
CA ILE A 381 10.25 17.82 10.95
C ILE A 381 10.57 17.03 12.21
N LEU A 382 11.58 16.16 12.17
CA LEU A 382 12.04 15.42 13.35
C LEU A 382 12.59 16.34 14.45
N LYS A 383 13.27 17.44 14.09
CA LYS A 383 13.71 18.47 15.04
C LYS A 383 12.51 19.17 15.68
N ILE A 384 11.55 19.62 14.88
CA ILE A 384 10.30 20.24 15.37
C ILE A 384 9.53 19.30 16.29
N MET A 385 9.44 18.00 15.92
CA MET A 385 8.79 16.98 16.72
C MET A 385 9.48 16.79 18.10
N LYS A 386 10.80 16.73 18.13
CA LYS A 386 11.57 16.62 19.39
C LYS A 386 11.35 17.82 20.32
N MET A 387 11.11 19.01 19.77
CA MET A 387 10.79 20.23 20.53
C MET A 387 9.31 20.34 20.92
N GLY A 388 8.49 19.32 20.62
CA GLY A 388 7.05 19.35 20.90
C GLY A 388 6.25 20.30 20.01
N GLY A 389 6.81 20.74 18.89
CA GLY A 389 6.23 21.70 17.96
C GLY A 389 5.32 21.09 16.88
N LEU A 390 5.05 19.77 16.94
CA LEU A 390 4.30 19.03 15.91
C LEU A 390 3.00 18.44 16.47
N ILE A 391 1.90 18.53 15.72
CA ILE A 391 0.66 17.80 16.00
C ILE A 391 0.25 16.94 14.79
N GLU A 392 0.00 15.65 15.01
CA GLU A 392 -0.39 14.65 14.01
C GLU A 392 -1.67 13.94 14.46
N PRO A 393 -2.85 14.55 14.26
CA PRO A 393 -4.10 14.01 14.80
C PRO A 393 -4.51 12.66 14.24
N LEU A 394 -4.06 12.32 13.02
CA LEU A 394 -4.44 11.11 12.30
C LEU A 394 -3.39 9.99 12.41
N ALA A 395 -2.32 10.20 13.22
CA ALA A 395 -1.17 9.30 13.28
C ALA A 395 -1.48 7.85 13.73
N ASP A 396 -2.61 7.64 14.39
CA ASP A 396 -3.07 6.33 14.84
C ASP A 396 -4.09 5.69 13.90
N LEU A 397 -4.45 6.33 12.78
CA LEU A 397 -5.53 5.90 11.87
C LEU A 397 -5.00 5.32 10.56
N TYR A 398 -5.70 4.30 10.05
CA TYR A 398 -5.57 3.83 8.67
C TYR A 398 -6.40 4.71 7.72
N LYS A 399 -6.11 4.62 6.44
CA LYS A 399 -6.74 5.48 5.42
C LYS A 399 -8.26 5.33 5.31
N ASP A 400 -8.79 4.14 5.53
CA ASP A 400 -10.23 3.89 5.61
C ASP A 400 -10.85 4.54 6.86
N GLU A 401 -10.17 4.47 8.01
CA GLU A 401 -10.58 5.14 9.25
C GLU A 401 -10.54 6.69 9.10
N VAL A 402 -9.54 7.23 8.39
CA VAL A 402 -9.49 8.67 8.04
C VAL A 402 -10.68 9.08 7.18
N ARG A 403 -11.08 8.25 6.21
CA ARG A 403 -12.28 8.52 5.41
C ARG A 403 -13.55 8.53 6.26
N GLU A 404 -13.67 7.65 7.26
CA GLU A 404 -14.81 7.68 8.20
C GLU A 404 -14.83 8.96 9.04
N ILE A 405 -13.67 9.47 9.49
CA ILE A 405 -13.55 10.79 10.12
C ILE A 405 -14.02 11.90 9.15
N GLY A 406 -13.61 11.83 7.88
CA GLY A 406 -14.04 12.76 6.85
C GLY A 406 -15.57 12.77 6.63
N LYS A 407 -16.20 11.59 6.62
CA LYS A 407 -17.67 11.47 6.56
C LYS A 407 -18.34 12.10 7.80
N LYS A 408 -17.80 11.86 8.99
CA LYS A 408 -18.28 12.45 10.24
C LYS A 408 -18.17 13.99 10.24
N LEU A 409 -17.14 14.54 9.60
CA LEU A 409 -16.98 15.97 9.36
C LEU A 409 -17.88 16.52 8.25
N LYS A 410 -18.69 15.67 7.60
CA LYS A 410 -19.57 16.01 6.47
C LYS A 410 -18.81 16.57 5.26
N LEU A 411 -17.56 16.15 5.07
CA LEU A 411 -16.79 16.52 3.89
C LEU A 411 -17.41 15.89 2.62
N PRO A 412 -17.42 16.61 1.49
CA PRO A 412 -17.93 16.08 0.22
C PRO A 412 -17.23 14.77 -0.18
N ILE A 413 -18.01 13.81 -0.70
CA ILE A 413 -17.49 12.50 -1.16
C ILE A 413 -16.33 12.68 -2.15
N GLY A 414 -16.41 13.70 -3.01
CA GLY A 414 -15.35 14.00 -3.97
C GLY A 414 -13.99 14.36 -3.34
N LEU A 415 -13.94 14.77 -2.06
CA LEU A 415 -12.70 14.97 -1.31
C LEU A 415 -12.24 13.69 -0.60
N ILE A 416 -13.15 12.81 -0.21
CA ILE A 416 -12.88 11.64 0.62
C ILE A 416 -12.55 10.40 -0.21
N ASP A 417 -13.31 10.15 -1.28
CA ASP A 417 -13.27 8.91 -2.09
C ASP A 417 -12.53 9.08 -3.43
N ARG A 418 -11.68 10.07 -3.55
CA ARG A 418 -10.89 10.26 -4.76
C ARG A 418 -9.74 9.25 -4.85
N HIS A 419 -9.37 8.92 -6.10
CA HIS A 419 -8.19 8.11 -6.36
C HIS A 419 -6.94 8.76 -5.74
N PRO A 420 -6.01 7.96 -5.17
CA PRO A 420 -4.74 8.47 -4.68
C PRO A 420 -4.01 9.29 -5.75
N PHE A 421 -3.33 10.36 -5.32
CA PHE A 421 -2.53 11.21 -6.17
C PHE A 421 -1.16 11.43 -5.51
N PRO A 422 -0.06 11.34 -6.25
CA PRO A 422 1.28 11.42 -5.67
C PRO A 422 1.60 12.83 -5.18
N GLY A 423 2.41 12.97 -4.13
CA GLY A 423 2.82 14.28 -3.59
C GLY A 423 3.49 15.19 -4.64
N PRO A 424 4.42 14.70 -5.50
CA PRO A 424 4.98 15.49 -6.59
C PRO A 424 3.99 15.82 -7.74
N GLY A 425 2.77 15.32 -7.68
CA GLY A 425 1.72 15.59 -8.65
C GLY A 425 2.04 15.06 -10.05
N LEU A 426 1.64 15.80 -11.07
CA LEU A 426 1.86 15.47 -12.48
C LEU A 426 3.34 15.57 -12.89
N ALA A 427 4.21 16.18 -12.06
CA ALA A 427 5.63 16.28 -12.38
C ALA A 427 6.34 14.93 -12.58
N ILE A 428 5.89 13.87 -11.88
CA ILE A 428 6.40 12.50 -12.04
C ILE A 428 5.59 11.65 -13.03
N ARG A 429 4.61 12.26 -13.68
CA ARG A 429 3.80 11.66 -14.75
C ARG A 429 4.08 12.29 -16.11
N ALA A 430 4.77 13.44 -16.15
CA ALA A 430 5.36 14.01 -17.35
C ALA A 430 6.82 13.57 -17.42
N LEU A 431 7.09 12.46 -18.10
CA LEU A 431 8.44 11.91 -18.22
C LEU A 431 9.33 12.89 -19.01
N CYS A 432 10.56 13.08 -18.53
CA CYS A 432 11.54 13.95 -19.19
C CYS A 432 12.63 13.14 -19.87
N SER A 433 13.29 13.73 -20.85
CA SER A 433 14.39 13.10 -21.60
C SER A 433 15.33 14.17 -22.17
N SER A 434 16.61 13.82 -22.20
CA SER A 434 17.61 14.63 -22.93
C SER A 434 17.49 14.50 -24.47
N GLY A 435 16.67 13.56 -24.96
CA GLY A 435 16.54 13.22 -26.38
C GLY A 435 17.55 12.17 -26.88
N ASN A 436 18.47 11.76 -26.03
CA ASN A 436 19.54 10.79 -26.36
C ASN A 436 19.34 9.40 -25.78
N ASP A 437 18.17 9.15 -25.18
CA ASP A 437 17.89 7.86 -24.56
C ASP A 437 17.84 6.75 -25.61
N LYS A 438 18.55 5.66 -25.33
CA LYS A 438 18.69 4.50 -26.23
C LYS A 438 18.58 3.21 -25.41
N VAL A 439 18.14 2.15 -26.08
CA VAL A 439 18.22 0.78 -25.52
C VAL A 439 19.59 0.22 -25.88
N ASP A 440 20.37 -0.14 -24.89
CA ASP A 440 21.67 -0.78 -25.10
C ASP A 440 21.46 -2.12 -25.80
N LYS A 441 22.26 -2.38 -26.85
CA LYS A 441 22.17 -3.61 -27.66
C LYS A 441 20.74 -3.94 -28.12
N LYS A 442 19.96 -2.91 -28.51
CA LYS A 442 18.55 -3.01 -28.88
C LYS A 442 18.22 -4.23 -29.75
N ASN A 443 19.01 -4.49 -30.80
CA ASN A 443 18.79 -5.61 -31.71
C ASN A 443 18.85 -6.98 -31.00
N GLN A 444 19.70 -7.12 -29.98
CA GLN A 444 19.81 -8.35 -29.19
C GLN A 444 18.61 -8.50 -28.24
N VAL A 445 18.23 -7.41 -27.57
CA VAL A 445 17.05 -7.35 -26.69
C VAL A 445 15.78 -7.66 -27.50
N ASP A 446 15.59 -7.03 -28.65
CA ASP A 446 14.43 -7.25 -29.51
C ASP A 446 14.37 -8.67 -30.09
N LYS A 447 15.53 -9.31 -30.38
CA LYS A 447 15.57 -10.75 -30.73
C LYS A 447 15.09 -11.64 -29.57
N LYS A 448 15.48 -11.36 -28.32
CA LYS A 448 15.00 -12.08 -27.16
C LYS A 448 13.49 -11.88 -26.96
N ILE A 449 13.03 -10.63 -27.06
CA ILE A 449 11.59 -10.28 -27.01
C ILE A 449 10.80 -11.11 -28.04
N LYS A 450 11.26 -11.15 -29.30
CA LYS A 450 10.60 -11.88 -30.38
C LYS A 450 10.46 -13.38 -30.09
N LYS A 451 11.46 -14.02 -29.45
CA LYS A 451 11.38 -15.42 -29.02
C LYS A 451 10.26 -15.65 -28.01
N ILE A 452 10.03 -14.70 -27.09
CA ILE A 452 9.00 -14.81 -26.04
C ILE A 452 7.61 -14.57 -26.60
N VAL A 453 7.43 -13.53 -27.43
CA VAL A 453 6.10 -13.14 -27.93
C VAL A 453 5.63 -14.00 -29.10
N GLY A 454 6.53 -14.61 -29.86
CA GLY A 454 6.25 -15.43 -31.04
C GLY A 454 6.03 -14.59 -32.32
N ALA A 455 5.80 -15.29 -33.45
CA ALA A 455 5.76 -14.65 -34.77
C ALA A 455 4.51 -13.80 -35.04
N LYS A 456 3.39 -14.12 -34.38
CA LYS A 456 2.09 -13.46 -34.62
C LYS A 456 1.93 -12.10 -33.92
N ILE A 457 2.77 -11.80 -32.92
CA ILE A 457 2.70 -10.59 -32.11
C ILE A 457 3.92 -9.73 -32.41
N LYS A 458 3.72 -8.45 -32.69
CA LYS A 458 4.81 -7.50 -32.88
C LYS A 458 5.18 -6.88 -31.53
N ALA A 459 6.47 -6.85 -31.20
CA ALA A 459 6.95 -6.20 -30.00
C ALA A 459 8.37 -5.65 -30.19
N THR A 460 8.69 -4.58 -29.44
CA THR A 460 10.01 -3.91 -29.44
C THR A 460 10.27 -3.25 -28.09
N SER A 461 11.52 -3.16 -27.70
CA SER A 461 11.94 -2.36 -26.55
C SER A 461 11.84 -0.86 -26.85
N LEU A 462 11.33 -0.07 -25.88
CA LEU A 462 11.19 1.38 -26.03
C LEU A 462 12.45 2.10 -25.49
N PRO A 463 12.89 3.16 -26.18
CA PRO A 463 14.10 3.93 -25.80
C PRO A 463 13.82 4.95 -24.69
N LEU A 464 13.20 4.52 -23.60
CA LEU A 464 13.03 5.26 -22.35
C LEU A 464 13.14 4.29 -21.18
N LYS A 465 13.29 4.78 -19.97
CA LYS A 465 13.34 3.96 -18.77
C LYS A 465 12.14 4.24 -17.87
N SER A 466 11.75 3.25 -17.11
CA SER A 466 10.73 3.34 -16.08
C SER A 466 11.22 2.72 -14.78
N VAL A 467 10.63 3.14 -13.66
CA VAL A 467 10.92 2.56 -12.35
C VAL A 467 10.20 1.22 -12.20
N GLY A 468 10.90 0.24 -11.66
CA GLY A 468 10.38 -1.05 -11.23
C GLY A 468 10.93 -1.44 -9.87
N VAL A 469 10.38 -2.52 -9.30
CA VAL A 469 10.87 -3.17 -8.09
C VAL A 469 10.99 -4.66 -8.39
N GLN A 470 12.20 -5.18 -8.32
CA GLN A 470 12.49 -6.60 -8.51
C GLN A 470 13.32 -7.09 -7.31
N GLY A 471 12.73 -7.97 -6.51
CA GLY A 471 13.21 -8.22 -5.16
C GLY A 471 13.03 -6.96 -4.29
N ASP A 472 13.99 -6.64 -3.45
CA ASP A 472 13.94 -5.46 -2.57
C ASP A 472 14.60 -4.21 -3.19
N ASN A 473 14.99 -4.26 -4.48
CA ASN A 473 15.72 -3.18 -5.14
C ASN A 473 14.87 -2.45 -6.18
N ARG A 474 14.99 -1.11 -6.21
CA ARG A 474 14.49 -0.30 -7.32
C ARG A 474 15.31 -0.56 -8.57
N THR A 475 14.64 -0.69 -9.70
CA THR A 475 15.23 -0.86 -11.02
C THR A 475 14.79 0.23 -11.98
N TYR A 476 15.70 0.68 -12.84
CA TYR A 476 15.43 1.61 -13.95
C TYR A 476 15.72 0.88 -15.25
N ARG A 477 14.66 0.37 -15.91
CA ARG A 477 14.77 -0.49 -17.09
C ARG A 477 13.80 -0.07 -18.19
N HIS A 478 13.94 -0.68 -19.35
CA HIS A 478 13.15 -0.35 -20.52
C HIS A 478 11.78 -1.05 -20.50
N PRO A 479 10.70 -0.39 -20.96
CA PRO A 479 9.43 -1.06 -21.26
C PRO A 479 9.47 -1.72 -22.64
N VAL A 480 8.64 -2.76 -22.80
CA VAL A 480 8.37 -3.41 -24.10
C VAL A 480 7.03 -2.96 -24.62
N LEU A 481 6.98 -2.48 -25.85
CA LEU A 481 5.75 -2.22 -26.58
C LEU A 481 5.28 -3.49 -27.28
N ILE A 482 4.03 -3.87 -27.05
CA ILE A 482 3.34 -5.00 -27.68
C ILE A 482 2.24 -4.45 -28.60
N SER A 483 2.15 -4.95 -29.82
CA SER A 483 1.14 -4.54 -30.81
C SER A 483 0.53 -5.74 -31.52
N GLY A 484 -0.77 -5.66 -31.79
CA GLY A 484 -1.57 -6.69 -32.44
C GLY A 484 -2.88 -6.98 -31.72
N GLN A 485 -3.66 -7.91 -32.26
CA GLN A 485 -4.89 -8.37 -31.59
C GLN A 485 -4.53 -9.40 -30.51
N VAL A 486 -4.56 -9.00 -29.26
CA VAL A 486 -4.10 -9.81 -28.11
C VAL A 486 -5.14 -9.71 -27.00
N SER A 487 -5.57 -10.85 -26.44
CA SER A 487 -6.48 -10.88 -25.27
C SER A 487 -5.77 -10.41 -23.99
N TRP A 488 -6.52 -9.95 -22.99
CA TRP A 488 -5.96 -9.52 -21.70
C TRP A 488 -5.16 -10.63 -20.99
N ASN A 489 -5.66 -11.86 -21.01
CA ASN A 489 -4.94 -12.99 -20.41
C ASN A 489 -3.58 -13.21 -21.10
N LYS A 490 -3.56 -13.14 -22.44
CA LYS A 490 -2.30 -13.29 -23.18
C LYS A 490 -1.35 -12.12 -22.95
N LEU A 491 -1.85 -10.89 -22.82
CA LEU A 491 -1.05 -9.71 -22.47
C LEU A 491 -0.47 -9.85 -21.06
N HIS A 492 -1.25 -10.35 -20.11
CA HIS A 492 -0.79 -10.67 -18.77
C HIS A 492 0.37 -11.67 -18.78
N ASP A 493 0.18 -12.82 -19.44
CA ASP A 493 1.21 -13.87 -19.53
C ASP A 493 2.49 -13.36 -20.20
N LEU A 494 2.35 -12.58 -21.28
CA LEU A 494 3.50 -11.98 -21.95
C LEU A 494 4.21 -10.96 -21.06
N SER A 495 3.47 -10.12 -20.33
CA SER A 495 4.04 -9.16 -19.39
C SER A 495 4.86 -9.85 -18.31
N VAL A 496 4.33 -10.91 -17.69
CA VAL A 496 5.03 -11.70 -16.67
C VAL A 496 6.30 -12.34 -17.23
N ARG A 497 6.20 -12.97 -18.40
CA ARG A 497 7.36 -13.63 -19.03
C ARG A 497 8.44 -12.63 -19.44
N LEU A 498 8.07 -11.53 -20.11
CA LEU A 498 9.01 -10.51 -20.56
C LEU A 498 9.78 -9.88 -19.39
N THR A 499 9.12 -9.61 -18.27
CA THR A 499 9.75 -9.00 -17.10
C THR A 499 10.54 -9.97 -16.24
N ASN A 500 10.23 -11.27 -16.27
CA ASN A 500 10.96 -12.28 -15.50
C ASN A 500 12.15 -12.87 -16.29
N GLU A 501 12.01 -13.05 -17.62
CA GLU A 501 13.04 -13.67 -18.44
C GLU A 501 14.09 -12.66 -18.95
N LEU A 502 13.75 -11.34 -19.01
CA LEU A 502 14.64 -10.31 -19.56
C LEU A 502 15.06 -9.31 -18.48
N SER A 503 16.34 -9.35 -18.13
CA SER A 503 16.92 -8.45 -17.12
C SER A 503 16.90 -6.96 -17.52
N GLU A 504 16.79 -6.67 -18.80
CA GLU A 504 16.73 -5.32 -19.37
C GLU A 504 15.34 -4.69 -19.29
N ILE A 505 14.32 -5.48 -18.94
CA ILE A 505 12.89 -5.11 -19.03
C ILE A 505 12.25 -5.13 -17.63
N ASN A 506 11.43 -4.12 -17.33
CA ASN A 506 10.62 -4.08 -16.11
C ASN A 506 9.13 -3.75 -16.35
N ARG A 507 8.75 -3.46 -17.60
CA ARG A 507 7.36 -3.16 -17.97
C ARG A 507 7.01 -3.67 -19.35
N ALA A 508 5.71 -3.94 -19.52
CA ALA A 508 5.11 -4.21 -20.83
C ALA A 508 3.92 -3.24 -21.03
N VAL A 509 3.85 -2.65 -22.22
CA VAL A 509 2.76 -1.76 -22.64
C VAL A 509 2.15 -2.23 -23.94
N TYR A 510 0.84 -2.13 -24.05
CA TYR A 510 0.07 -2.49 -25.23
C TYR A 510 -0.25 -1.26 -26.07
N LEU A 511 -0.10 -1.32 -27.39
CA LEU A 511 -0.49 -0.25 -28.30
C LEU A 511 -2.02 -0.20 -28.44
N ALA A 512 -2.63 0.83 -27.85
CA ALA A 512 -4.09 1.01 -27.91
C ALA A 512 -4.51 1.80 -29.16
N GLU A 513 -3.79 2.86 -29.52
CA GLU A 513 -3.97 3.65 -30.76
C GLU A 513 -2.65 4.35 -31.13
N PRO A 514 -2.37 4.54 -32.44
CA PRO A 514 -3.13 4.03 -33.59
C PRO A 514 -3.00 2.51 -33.75
N GLU A 515 -3.92 1.86 -34.43
CA GLU A 515 -3.98 0.39 -34.57
C GLU A 515 -2.69 -0.24 -35.13
N LYS A 516 -1.97 0.47 -35.95
CA LYS A 516 -0.72 0.02 -36.59
C LYS A 516 0.30 1.15 -36.64
N ILE A 517 1.54 0.81 -36.28
CA ILE A 517 2.69 1.73 -36.41
C ILE A 517 3.91 0.98 -36.96
N ASN A 518 4.81 1.74 -37.54
CA ASN A 518 6.15 1.26 -37.82
C ASN A 518 7.07 1.57 -36.63
N PHE A 519 7.55 0.56 -35.94
CA PHE A 519 8.39 0.72 -34.75
C PHE A 519 9.70 1.49 -34.99
N SER A 520 10.22 1.48 -36.22
CA SER A 520 11.42 2.25 -36.56
C SER A 520 11.20 3.77 -36.55
N GLN A 521 9.93 4.21 -36.60
CA GLN A 521 9.56 5.63 -36.56
C GLN A 521 9.49 6.18 -35.12
N ILE A 522 9.48 5.32 -34.11
CA ILE A 522 9.44 5.75 -32.70
C ILE A 522 10.76 6.42 -32.36
N LYS A 523 10.70 7.71 -32.01
CA LYS A 523 11.85 8.52 -31.59
C LYS A 523 11.62 9.06 -30.20
N VAL A 524 12.68 9.20 -29.41
CA VAL A 524 12.67 10.00 -28.19
C VAL A 524 12.98 11.43 -28.56
N LYS A 525 12.21 12.36 -28.04
CA LYS A 525 12.45 13.79 -28.20
C LYS A 525 13.00 14.37 -26.89
N LYS A 526 13.80 15.44 -26.99
CA LYS A 526 14.15 16.23 -25.82
C LYS A 526 12.88 16.81 -25.21
N ALA A 527 12.70 16.64 -23.91
CA ALA A 527 11.49 17.06 -23.21
C ALA A 527 11.79 17.39 -21.76
N ASP A 528 11.55 18.61 -21.37
CA ASP A 528 11.65 19.14 -20.02
C ASP A 528 10.26 19.25 -19.39
N LEU A 529 10.21 19.42 -18.09
CA LEU A 529 8.97 19.76 -17.39
C LEU A 529 8.67 21.25 -17.64
N ASN A 530 7.58 21.53 -18.34
CA ASN A 530 7.12 22.89 -18.62
C ASN A 530 5.60 22.98 -18.61
N LYS A 531 5.07 24.20 -18.63
CA LYS A 531 3.65 24.49 -18.53
C LYS A 531 2.84 23.82 -19.65
N ASP A 532 3.28 23.88 -20.89
CA ASP A 532 2.54 23.35 -22.05
C ASP A 532 2.35 21.82 -21.93
N ARG A 533 3.40 21.10 -21.54
CA ARG A 533 3.34 19.65 -21.34
C ARG A 533 2.45 19.28 -20.15
N LEU A 534 2.47 20.07 -19.08
CA LEU A 534 1.60 19.86 -17.93
C LEU A 534 0.14 20.14 -18.28
N ASP A 535 -0.13 21.18 -19.04
CA ASP A 535 -1.50 21.51 -19.49
C ASP A 535 -2.03 20.42 -20.45
N LEU A 536 -1.18 19.91 -21.34
CA LEU A 536 -1.51 18.76 -22.18
C LEU A 536 -1.84 17.53 -21.33
N LEU A 537 -1.01 17.22 -20.33
CA LEU A 537 -1.25 16.09 -19.44
C LEU A 537 -2.50 16.27 -18.59
N ARG A 538 -2.77 17.48 -18.07
CA ARG A 538 -4.02 17.81 -17.35
C ARG A 538 -5.26 17.57 -18.22
N GLN A 539 -5.21 17.99 -19.49
CA GLN A 539 -6.31 17.79 -20.44
C GLN A 539 -6.58 16.31 -20.68
N VAL A 540 -5.54 15.50 -20.84
CA VAL A 540 -5.66 14.05 -21.03
C VAL A 540 -6.15 13.36 -19.77
N ASP A 541 -5.63 13.69 -18.59
CA ASP A 541 -6.02 13.11 -17.31
C ASP A 541 -7.49 13.41 -16.97
N ASP A 542 -7.94 14.64 -17.25
CA ASP A 542 -9.34 15.04 -17.08
C ASP A 542 -10.27 14.28 -18.04
N LEU A 543 -9.90 14.18 -19.32
CA LEU A 543 -10.65 13.40 -20.30
C LEU A 543 -10.75 11.94 -19.87
N ALA A 544 -9.62 11.31 -19.48
CA ALA A 544 -9.60 9.92 -19.05
C ALA A 544 -10.48 9.71 -17.81
N THR A 545 -10.39 10.60 -16.83
CA THR A 545 -11.20 10.54 -15.60
C THR A 545 -12.71 10.67 -15.90
N ARG A 546 -13.10 11.59 -16.78
CA ARG A 546 -14.50 11.76 -17.20
C ARG A 546 -15.04 10.54 -17.93
N GLU A 547 -14.25 9.95 -18.84
CA GLU A 547 -14.69 8.79 -19.63
C GLU A 547 -14.88 7.54 -18.76
N ILE A 548 -13.99 7.25 -17.80
CA ILE A 548 -14.15 6.10 -16.89
C ILE A 548 -15.34 6.28 -15.92
N LYS A 549 -15.63 7.52 -15.50
CA LYS A 549 -16.83 7.84 -14.72
C LYS A 549 -18.10 7.63 -15.54
N LYS A 550 -18.12 8.12 -16.79
CA LYS A 550 -19.23 7.95 -17.71
C LYS A 550 -19.48 6.47 -18.02
N SER A 551 -18.44 5.67 -18.15
CA SER A 551 -18.50 4.23 -18.39
C SER A 551 -18.81 3.41 -17.13
N LYS A 552 -19.02 4.05 -15.96
CA LYS A 552 -19.33 3.43 -14.65
C LYS A 552 -18.28 2.44 -14.13
N ILE A 553 -17.04 2.52 -14.62
CA ILE A 553 -15.90 1.66 -14.18
C ILE A 553 -14.96 2.37 -13.20
N TYR A 554 -15.29 3.59 -12.77
CA TYR A 554 -14.44 4.38 -11.88
C TYR A 554 -14.17 3.67 -10.54
N GLN A 555 -15.17 3.01 -9.99
CA GLN A 555 -15.07 2.31 -8.69
C GLN A 555 -14.28 1.00 -8.78
N ASP A 556 -14.20 0.39 -9.98
CA ASP A 556 -13.43 -0.84 -10.21
C ASP A 556 -11.92 -0.57 -10.27
N ILE A 557 -11.56 0.69 -10.49
CA ILE A 557 -10.17 1.14 -10.64
C ILE A 557 -9.72 1.78 -9.33
N TRP A 558 -8.68 1.22 -8.73
CA TRP A 558 -8.13 1.75 -7.48
C TRP A 558 -7.36 3.06 -7.67
N GLN A 559 -6.57 3.14 -8.76
CA GLN A 559 -5.86 4.35 -9.20
C GLN A 559 -5.69 4.32 -10.72
N PHE A 560 -5.71 5.50 -11.35
CA PHE A 560 -5.54 5.63 -12.80
C PHE A 560 -4.47 6.67 -13.13
N PRO A 561 -3.17 6.35 -13.03
CA PRO A 561 -2.11 7.18 -13.55
C PRO A 561 -2.24 7.35 -15.08
N VAL A 562 -2.24 8.59 -15.52
CA VAL A 562 -2.06 8.99 -16.91
C VAL A 562 -0.68 9.60 -17.02
N VAL A 563 0.15 9.07 -17.92
CA VAL A 563 1.57 9.44 -18.06
C VAL A 563 1.81 10.00 -19.46
N LEU A 564 2.50 11.12 -19.54
CA LEU A 564 2.97 11.71 -20.80
C LEU A 564 4.43 11.35 -21.01
N ALA A 565 4.73 10.65 -22.08
CA ALA A 565 6.08 10.17 -22.41
C ALA A 565 6.62 10.86 -23.67
N PRO A 566 7.93 11.27 -23.70
CA PRO A 566 8.54 11.96 -24.82
C PRO A 566 8.88 11.02 -25.99
N LEU A 567 7.96 10.09 -26.29
CA LEU A 567 8.02 9.20 -27.44
C LEU A 567 7.14 9.76 -28.57
N SER A 568 7.70 9.92 -29.75
CA SER A 568 7.05 10.56 -30.88
C SER A 568 7.06 9.69 -32.13
N LEU A 569 5.98 9.76 -32.89
CA LEU A 569 5.91 9.26 -34.27
C LEU A 569 5.95 10.40 -35.31
N ARG A 570 5.35 11.56 -35.00
CA ARG A 570 5.12 12.67 -35.92
C ARG A 570 5.42 14.05 -35.33
N GLY A 571 6.14 14.10 -34.19
CA GLY A 571 6.46 15.34 -33.48
C GLY A 571 5.67 15.55 -32.19
N GLY A 572 4.59 14.81 -31.96
CA GLY A 572 3.82 14.82 -30.73
C GLY A 572 4.46 14.00 -29.60
N GLU A 573 3.66 13.62 -28.62
CA GLU A 573 4.07 12.78 -27.47
C GLU A 573 3.15 11.56 -27.33
N THR A 574 3.53 10.64 -26.45
CA THR A 574 2.79 9.41 -26.17
C THR A 574 2.10 9.50 -24.83
N VAL A 575 0.83 9.13 -24.78
CA VAL A 575 0.09 8.93 -23.54
C VAL A 575 0.16 7.45 -23.13
N ILE A 576 0.45 7.19 -21.87
CA ILE A 576 0.42 5.85 -21.29
C ILE A 576 -0.68 5.81 -20.23
N LEU A 577 -1.67 4.97 -20.44
CA LEU A 577 -2.78 4.72 -19.52
C LEU A 577 -2.42 3.57 -18.60
N ARG A 578 -2.45 3.79 -17.28
CA ARG A 578 -2.13 2.77 -16.27
C ARG A 578 -3.25 2.61 -15.24
N PRO A 579 -4.46 2.19 -15.62
CA PRO A 579 -5.47 1.87 -14.60
C PRO A 579 -5.09 0.57 -13.90
N ILE A 580 -5.21 0.58 -12.58
CA ILE A 580 -4.80 -0.51 -11.72
C ILE A 580 -5.88 -0.89 -10.72
N GLN A 581 -5.88 -2.17 -10.36
CA GLN A 581 -6.68 -2.72 -9.29
C GLN A 581 -5.77 -3.14 -8.14
N SER A 582 -6.16 -2.80 -6.94
CA SER A 582 -5.51 -3.25 -5.72
C SER A 582 -6.51 -3.20 -4.58
N LYS A 583 -6.43 -4.16 -3.66
CA LYS A 583 -7.16 -4.10 -2.39
C LYS A 583 -6.37 -3.31 -1.34
N GLU A 584 -5.03 -3.30 -1.43
CA GLU A 584 -4.18 -2.89 -0.32
C GLU A 584 -2.89 -2.14 -0.75
N ALA A 585 -2.76 -1.75 -2.03
CA ALA A 585 -1.59 -1.09 -2.63
C ALA A 585 -0.27 -1.88 -2.61
N MET A 586 -0.24 -3.05 -1.96
CA MET A 586 0.95 -3.90 -1.86
C MET A 586 1.19 -4.68 -3.15
N THR A 587 0.20 -5.45 -3.56
CA THR A 587 0.15 -6.10 -4.87
C THR A 587 -0.85 -5.36 -5.75
N VAL A 588 -0.48 -5.16 -7.01
CA VAL A 588 -1.29 -4.41 -7.96
C VAL A 588 -1.38 -5.20 -9.26
N ASN A 589 -2.60 -5.43 -9.71
CA ASN A 589 -2.87 -5.93 -11.04
C ASN A 589 -3.25 -4.77 -11.95
N PHE A 590 -2.85 -4.81 -13.22
CA PHE A 590 -3.42 -3.88 -14.18
C PHE A 590 -4.92 -4.18 -14.36
N TYR A 591 -5.73 -3.13 -14.54
CA TYR A 591 -7.17 -3.29 -14.78
C TYR A 591 -7.42 -3.75 -16.21
N GLN A 592 -8.17 -4.83 -16.38
CA GLN A 592 -8.56 -5.33 -17.71
C GLN A 592 -9.76 -4.53 -18.25
N MET A 593 -9.48 -3.31 -18.73
CA MET A 593 -10.53 -2.43 -19.26
C MET A 593 -11.22 -3.07 -20.47
N PRO A 594 -12.57 -3.08 -20.54
CA PRO A 594 -13.25 -3.55 -21.75
C PRO A 594 -12.70 -2.89 -23.01
N PHE A 595 -12.32 -3.68 -24.02
CA PHE A 595 -11.63 -3.17 -25.22
C PHE A 595 -12.41 -2.08 -25.95
N GLY A 596 -13.76 -2.12 -25.92
CA GLY A 596 -14.59 -1.07 -26.49
C GLY A 596 -14.41 0.28 -25.79
N ILE A 597 -14.30 0.27 -24.45
CA ILE A 597 -14.06 1.48 -23.65
C ILE A 597 -12.63 2.00 -23.91
N LEU A 598 -11.64 1.10 -23.90
CA LEU A 598 -10.25 1.46 -24.18
C LEU A 598 -10.10 2.10 -25.56
N LYS A 599 -10.68 1.48 -26.59
CA LYS A 599 -10.63 1.98 -27.99
C LYS A 599 -11.28 3.37 -28.11
N ASN A 600 -12.46 3.56 -27.51
CA ASN A 600 -13.14 4.85 -27.52
C ASN A 600 -12.34 5.94 -26.80
N LEU A 601 -11.83 5.64 -25.61
CA LEU A 601 -10.99 6.55 -24.83
C LEU A 601 -9.70 6.92 -25.60
N SER A 602 -8.98 5.93 -26.11
CA SER A 602 -7.73 6.11 -26.84
C SER A 602 -7.92 6.96 -28.10
N ARG A 603 -9.00 6.75 -28.85
CA ARG A 603 -9.34 7.57 -30.01
C ARG A 603 -9.66 9.03 -29.66
N LYS A 604 -10.31 9.26 -28.52
CA LYS A 604 -10.56 10.63 -28.03
C LYS A 604 -9.27 11.32 -27.61
N ILE A 605 -8.37 10.60 -26.93
CA ILE A 605 -7.06 11.11 -26.55
C ILE A 605 -6.22 11.44 -27.78
N LEU A 606 -6.20 10.56 -28.80
CA LEU A 606 -5.42 10.77 -30.03
C LEU A 606 -5.89 12.00 -30.85
N LYS A 607 -7.11 12.50 -30.63
CA LYS A 607 -7.59 13.75 -31.22
C LYS A 607 -7.06 15.02 -30.55
N ILE A 608 -6.44 14.90 -29.39
CA ILE A 608 -5.82 16.04 -28.69
C ILE A 608 -4.53 16.40 -29.43
N SER A 609 -4.40 17.65 -29.83
CA SER A 609 -3.20 18.14 -30.50
C SER A 609 -1.97 17.88 -29.64
N GLY A 610 -0.89 17.41 -30.27
CA GLY A 610 0.37 17.07 -29.56
C GLY A 610 0.44 15.60 -29.10
N ILE A 611 -0.56 14.76 -29.32
CA ILE A 611 -0.51 13.32 -29.00
C ILE A 611 -0.38 12.47 -30.27
N ASP A 612 0.63 11.60 -30.29
CA ASP A 612 0.92 10.69 -31.42
C ASP A 612 0.49 9.25 -31.18
N MET A 613 0.53 8.79 -29.93
CA MET A 613 0.24 7.42 -29.54
C MET A 613 -0.46 7.35 -28.19
N VAL A 614 -1.26 6.29 -28.02
CA VAL A 614 -1.82 5.90 -26.73
C VAL A 614 -1.42 4.46 -26.44
N LEU A 615 -0.74 4.26 -25.33
CA LEU A 615 -0.31 2.97 -24.81
C LEU A 615 -1.10 2.61 -23.57
N TYR A 616 -1.20 1.32 -23.29
CA TYR A 616 -1.84 0.80 -22.09
C TYR A 616 -0.86 -0.08 -21.31
N ASP A 617 -0.56 0.28 -20.07
CA ASP A 617 0.40 -0.47 -19.23
C ASP A 617 -0.27 -1.73 -18.68
N VAL A 618 0.26 -2.89 -19.05
CA VAL A 618 -0.24 -4.22 -18.68
C VAL A 618 0.67 -4.92 -17.65
N THR A 619 1.45 -4.13 -16.91
CA THR A 619 2.40 -4.66 -15.92
C THR A 619 1.80 -4.68 -14.53
N ASN A 620 1.98 -5.78 -13.81
CA ASN A 620 1.63 -5.90 -12.41
C ASN A 620 2.71 -5.28 -11.50
N LYS A 621 2.39 -5.08 -10.22
CA LYS A 621 3.36 -4.75 -9.18
C LYS A 621 3.45 -5.92 -8.19
N PRO A 622 4.62 -6.53 -7.97
CA PRO A 622 5.84 -6.34 -8.76
C PRO A 622 5.69 -6.85 -10.19
N PRO A 623 6.61 -6.60 -11.16
CA PRO A 623 7.84 -5.81 -11.04
C PRO A 623 7.68 -4.32 -11.33
N GLY A 624 6.57 -3.88 -11.92
CA GLY A 624 6.33 -2.46 -12.17
C GLY A 624 5.88 -1.74 -10.89
N THR A 625 6.29 -0.48 -10.71
CA THR A 625 5.72 0.40 -9.67
C THR A 625 4.38 0.99 -10.12
N ILE A 626 3.66 1.65 -9.22
CA ILE A 626 2.42 2.35 -9.57
C ILE A 626 2.73 3.53 -10.49
N GLU A 627 3.61 4.41 -10.07
CA GLU A 627 4.09 5.52 -10.92
C GLU A 627 5.23 5.04 -11.84
N TRP A 628 5.48 5.78 -12.90
CA TRP A 628 6.51 5.45 -13.91
C TRP A 628 7.88 6.03 -13.57
N GLU A 629 7.91 7.11 -12.78
CA GLU A 629 9.10 7.72 -12.20
C GLU A 629 9.14 7.61 -10.68
#